data_da40e8fd587c7a24946795b365bb2ebb
#
_entry.id   da40e8fd587c7a24946795b365bb2ebb
#
_cell.length_a   1.000
_cell.length_b   1.000
_cell.length_c   1.000
_cell.angle_alpha   90.00
_cell.angle_beta   90.00
_cell.angle_gamma   90.00
#
_symmetry.space_group_name_H-M   'P 1'
#
loop_
_entity.id
_entity.type
_entity.pdbx_description
1 polymer ?
#
loop_
_entity_poly.entity_id
_entity_poly.type
_entity_poly.pdbx_seq_one_letter_code
_entity_poly.pdbx_strand_id
1 'polypeptide(L)'
;MDDNQRMKIRNFGYLNQGALKGQILFTGSSLMEMFPVCEIARSQGIEQVIYNRGVGGLNTDEFLDNIDTLLLDLEPSKIFINIGTNDITKERFGNQWMSHLMDNICRIMEIIKFRIPDVEIFIMAFYPANLHLPWRLCVWHRQR
;
A
#
# COMPACT_ATOMS: atom_id res chain seq x y z
N MET A 1 -7.93 -11.41 -6.08
CA MET A 1 -6.53 -11.29 -6.61
C MET A 1 -6.36 -12.08 -7.90
N ASP A 2 -5.68 -11.52 -8.88
CA ASP A 2 -5.25 -12.20 -10.11
C ASP A 2 -3.88 -12.91 -9.93
N ASP A 3 -3.44 -13.65 -10.96
CA ASP A 3 -2.19 -14.43 -10.87
C ASP A 3 -0.94 -13.56 -10.82
N ASN A 4 -0.96 -12.38 -11.44
CA ASN A 4 0.16 -11.43 -11.38
C ASN A 4 0.33 -10.87 -9.97
N GLN A 5 -0.76 -10.50 -9.30
CA GLN A 5 -0.75 -10.05 -7.91
C GLN A 5 -0.22 -11.14 -6.98
N ARG A 6 -0.70 -12.39 -7.12
CA ARG A 6 -0.22 -13.54 -6.34
C ARG A 6 1.27 -13.79 -6.54
N MET A 7 1.74 -13.70 -7.79
CA MET A 7 3.16 -13.85 -8.10
C MET A 7 4.01 -12.77 -7.44
N LYS A 8 3.58 -11.51 -7.50
CA LYS A 8 4.30 -10.38 -6.86
C LYS A 8 4.40 -10.56 -5.35
N ILE A 9 3.29 -10.90 -4.68
CA ILE A 9 3.27 -11.12 -3.23
C ILE A 9 4.19 -12.29 -2.85
N ARG A 10 4.13 -13.40 -3.57
CA ARG A 10 5.05 -14.52 -3.35
C ARG A 10 6.52 -14.13 -3.49
N ASN A 11 6.84 -13.32 -4.51
CA ASN A 11 8.20 -12.81 -4.70
C ASN A 11 8.64 -11.91 -3.54
N PHE A 12 7.73 -11.07 -3.01
CA PHE A 12 8.01 -10.29 -1.82
C PHE A 12 8.28 -11.17 -0.60
N GLY A 13 7.57 -12.28 -0.42
CA GLY A 13 7.87 -13.25 0.63
C GLY A 13 9.29 -13.80 0.56
N TYR A 14 9.80 -14.11 -0.63
CA TYR A 14 11.21 -14.50 -0.80
C TYR A 14 12.19 -13.37 -0.49
N LEU A 15 11.90 -12.15 -0.96
CA LEU A 15 12.75 -10.99 -0.71
C LEU A 15 12.79 -10.61 0.78
N ASN A 16 11.69 -10.79 1.50
CA ASN A 16 11.59 -10.46 2.92
C ASN A 16 12.50 -11.34 3.80
N GLN A 17 12.81 -12.57 3.35
CA GLN A 17 13.70 -13.47 4.10
C GLN A 17 15.12 -12.90 4.27
N GLY A 18 15.59 -12.12 3.30
CA GLY A 18 16.91 -11.45 3.36
C GLY A 18 16.86 -9.96 3.66
N ALA A 19 15.68 -9.41 3.95
CA ALA A 19 15.51 -7.99 4.16
C ALA A 19 15.98 -7.54 5.56
N LEU A 20 16.56 -6.35 5.64
CA LEU A 20 16.88 -5.71 6.92
C LEU A 20 15.58 -5.25 7.58
N LYS A 21 15.38 -5.64 8.84
CA LYS A 21 14.22 -5.20 9.64
C LYS A 21 14.37 -3.74 10.09
N GLY A 22 13.27 -3.14 10.53
CA GLY A 22 13.30 -1.79 11.11
C GLY A 22 13.49 -0.65 10.10
N GLN A 23 13.37 -0.92 8.80
CA GLN A 23 13.57 0.07 7.76
C GLN A 23 12.28 0.82 7.41
N ILE A 24 12.35 1.73 6.44
CA ILE A 24 11.19 2.47 5.95
C ILE A 24 10.43 1.62 4.94
N LEU A 25 9.12 1.52 5.09
CA LEU A 25 8.25 0.76 4.19
C LEU A 25 7.22 1.64 3.51
N PHE A 26 7.15 1.55 2.20
CA PHE A 26 6.03 2.00 1.36
C PHE A 26 5.22 0.79 0.94
N THR A 27 3.89 0.81 1.19
CA THR A 27 3.01 -0.33 0.90
C THR A 27 1.61 0.13 0.52
N GLY A 28 0.85 -0.74 -0.13
CA GLY A 28 -0.51 -0.45 -0.56
C GLY A 28 -0.80 -0.96 -1.96
N SER A 29 -1.53 -0.17 -2.76
CA SER A 29 -1.98 -0.56 -4.10
C SER A 29 -1.10 0.02 -5.23
N SER A 30 -1.70 0.23 -6.41
CA SER A 30 -0.97 0.65 -7.63
C SER A 30 -0.22 1.97 -7.50
N LEU A 31 -0.72 2.92 -6.71
CA LEU A 31 -0.03 4.19 -6.50
C LEU A 31 1.30 3.99 -5.79
N MET A 32 1.35 3.05 -4.84
CA MET A 32 2.60 2.68 -4.19
C MET A 32 3.48 1.83 -5.09
N GLU A 33 2.91 0.85 -5.81
CA GLU A 33 3.69 0.03 -6.74
C GLU A 33 4.45 0.87 -7.77
N MET A 34 3.77 1.88 -8.32
CA MET A 34 4.35 2.75 -9.36
C MET A 34 5.21 3.89 -8.81
N PHE A 35 5.24 4.10 -7.50
CA PHE A 35 5.99 5.20 -6.91
C PHE A 35 7.49 4.85 -6.85
N PRO A 36 8.35 5.55 -7.61
CA PRO A 36 9.79 5.24 -7.69
C PRO A 36 10.55 5.79 -6.47
N VAL A 37 10.07 5.49 -5.27
CA VAL A 37 10.55 6.08 -4.02
C VAL A 37 12.04 5.83 -3.80
N CYS A 38 12.55 4.65 -4.17
CA CYS A 38 13.95 4.32 -3.99
C CYS A 38 14.87 5.16 -4.88
N GLU A 39 14.45 5.44 -6.12
CA GLU A 39 15.19 6.32 -7.04
C GLU A 39 15.17 7.77 -6.56
N ILE A 40 14.00 8.24 -6.13
CA ILE A 40 13.83 9.60 -5.59
C ILE A 40 14.71 9.78 -4.35
N ALA A 41 14.66 8.84 -3.40
CA ALA A 41 15.46 8.90 -2.20
C ALA A 41 16.97 8.98 -2.51
N ARG A 42 17.44 8.13 -3.43
CA ARG A 42 18.84 8.16 -3.87
C ARG A 42 19.24 9.49 -4.51
N SER A 43 18.39 10.05 -5.37
CA SER A 43 18.66 11.35 -6.02
C SER A 43 18.70 12.51 -5.02
N GLN A 44 18.06 12.37 -3.88
CA GLN A 44 18.06 13.35 -2.78
C GLN A 44 19.13 13.10 -1.72
N GLY A 45 20.02 12.12 -1.91
CA GLY A 45 21.06 11.77 -0.96
C GLY A 45 20.53 11.09 0.32
N ILE A 46 19.35 10.53 0.30
CA ILE A 46 18.77 9.79 1.43
C ILE A 46 19.41 8.42 1.48
N GLU A 47 20.13 8.12 2.57
CA GLU A 47 20.86 6.87 2.74
C GLU A 47 20.04 5.75 3.39
N GLN A 48 18.91 6.09 4.01
CA GLN A 48 18.02 5.12 4.65
C GLN A 48 17.54 4.05 3.66
N VAL A 49 17.48 2.82 4.13
CA VAL A 49 16.93 1.72 3.34
C VAL A 49 15.42 1.88 3.26
N ILE A 50 14.90 1.84 2.05
CA ILE A 50 13.47 1.97 1.78
C ILE A 50 13.02 0.74 0.99
N TYR A 51 11.96 0.10 1.48
CA TYR A 51 11.29 -0.99 0.77
C TYR A 51 9.97 -0.50 0.19
N ASN A 52 9.66 -0.97 -1.00
CA ASN A 52 8.32 -0.80 -1.60
C ASN A 52 7.67 -2.18 -1.75
N ARG A 53 6.49 -2.35 -1.15
CA ARG A 53 5.65 -3.55 -1.21
C ARG A 53 4.26 -3.23 -1.76
N GLY A 54 4.14 -2.20 -2.59
CA GLY A 54 2.91 -1.89 -3.31
C GLY A 54 2.57 -2.97 -4.34
N VAL A 55 1.29 -3.32 -4.45
CA VAL A 55 0.76 -4.27 -5.45
C VAL A 55 -0.49 -3.70 -6.09
N GLY A 56 -0.42 -3.46 -7.40
CA GLY A 56 -1.51 -2.86 -8.16
C GLY A 56 -2.82 -3.64 -8.09
N GLY A 57 -3.92 -2.91 -7.96
CA GLY A 57 -5.26 -3.48 -7.97
C GLY A 57 -5.73 -4.09 -6.65
N LEU A 58 -4.90 -4.16 -5.60
CA LEU A 58 -5.35 -4.67 -4.29
C LEU A 58 -6.41 -3.75 -3.69
N ASN A 59 -7.46 -4.36 -3.12
CA ASN A 59 -8.39 -3.74 -2.19
C ASN A 59 -7.96 -4.02 -0.74
N THR A 60 -8.67 -3.48 0.22
CA THR A 60 -8.34 -3.64 1.64
C THR A 60 -8.48 -5.07 2.17
N ASP A 61 -9.45 -5.87 1.66
CA ASP A 61 -9.57 -7.29 2.01
C ASP A 61 -8.33 -8.08 1.55
N GLU A 62 -7.98 -7.93 0.27
CA GLU A 62 -6.83 -8.61 -0.32
C GLU A 62 -5.51 -8.17 0.35
N PHE A 63 -5.43 -6.91 0.82
CA PHE A 63 -4.29 -6.42 1.59
C PHE A 63 -4.22 -7.09 2.96
N LEU A 64 -5.35 -7.17 3.69
CA LEU A 64 -5.45 -7.84 4.99
C LEU A 64 -5.07 -9.32 4.91
N ASP A 65 -5.54 -10.03 3.88
CA ASP A 65 -5.21 -11.44 3.64
C ASP A 65 -3.70 -11.68 3.45
N ASN A 66 -2.95 -10.64 3.09
CA ASN A 66 -1.51 -10.73 2.80
C ASN A 66 -0.66 -9.76 3.64
N ILE A 67 -1.21 -9.26 4.75
CA ILE A 67 -0.58 -8.20 5.54
C ILE A 67 0.80 -8.61 6.11
N ASP A 68 0.98 -9.89 6.42
CA ASP A 68 2.29 -10.38 6.88
C ASP A 68 3.36 -10.08 5.82
N THR A 69 3.19 -10.54 4.60
CA THR A 69 4.17 -10.35 3.52
C THR A 69 4.30 -8.91 3.05
N LEU A 70 3.18 -8.17 2.99
CA LEU A 70 3.16 -6.80 2.49
C LEU A 70 3.67 -5.78 3.52
N LEU A 71 3.75 -6.16 4.82
CA LEU A 71 4.09 -5.22 5.87
C LEU A 71 4.83 -5.87 7.05
N LEU A 72 4.22 -6.83 7.75
CA LEU A 72 4.67 -7.25 9.07
C LEU A 72 6.01 -7.98 9.05
N ASP A 73 6.29 -8.76 8.00
CA ASP A 73 7.58 -9.48 7.85
C ASP A 73 8.80 -8.57 7.89
N LEU A 74 8.65 -7.29 7.54
CA LEU A 74 9.73 -6.32 7.51
C LEU A 74 9.95 -5.60 8.84
N GLU A 75 9.01 -5.72 9.79
CA GLU A 75 9.05 -5.03 11.09
C GLU A 75 9.48 -3.55 10.94
N PRO A 76 8.83 -2.75 10.08
CA PRO A 76 9.33 -1.44 9.72
C PRO A 76 9.29 -0.45 10.89
N SER A 77 10.21 0.52 10.90
CA SER A 77 10.16 1.64 11.84
C SER A 77 9.21 2.75 11.40
N LYS A 78 9.01 2.88 10.07
CA LYS A 78 8.06 3.83 9.47
C LYS A 78 7.30 3.17 8.34
N ILE A 79 6.00 3.41 8.28
CA ILE A 79 5.11 2.91 7.24
C ILE A 79 4.44 4.08 6.53
N PHE A 80 4.52 4.08 5.19
CA PHE A 80 3.70 4.91 4.31
C PHE A 80 2.73 4.00 3.58
N ILE A 81 1.42 4.10 3.88
CA ILE A 81 0.39 3.23 3.32
C ILE A 81 -0.62 4.02 2.49
N ASN A 82 -0.87 3.55 1.25
CA ASN A 82 -1.95 4.03 0.40
C ASN A 82 -2.74 2.84 -0.13
N ILE A 83 -3.92 2.61 0.45
CA ILE A 83 -4.82 1.48 0.14
C ILE A 83 -6.28 1.94 0.24
N GLY A 84 -7.19 1.34 -0.51
CA GLY A 84 -8.62 1.60 -0.42
C GLY A 84 -9.23 2.20 -1.70
N THR A 85 -8.44 2.75 -2.63
CA THR A 85 -8.97 3.28 -3.90
C THR A 85 -9.73 2.21 -4.70
N ASN A 86 -9.27 0.96 -4.66
CA ASN A 86 -9.90 -0.15 -5.38
C ASN A 86 -11.17 -0.67 -4.69
N ASP A 87 -11.38 -0.35 -3.44
CA ASP A 87 -12.63 -0.63 -2.72
C ASP A 87 -13.77 0.24 -3.25
N ILE A 88 -13.46 1.50 -3.58
CA ILE A 88 -14.43 2.47 -4.13
C ILE A 88 -14.89 2.06 -5.53
N THR A 89 -13.99 1.51 -6.34
CA THR A 89 -14.24 1.19 -7.76
C THR A 89 -14.83 -0.19 -7.99
N LYS A 90 -14.73 -1.08 -7.02
CA LYS A 90 -15.35 -2.40 -7.07
C LYS A 90 -16.73 -2.31 -6.43
N GLU A 91 -17.81 -2.25 -7.21
CA GLU A 91 -19.23 -2.21 -6.79
C GLU A 91 -19.67 -3.39 -5.88
N ARG A 92 -18.72 -4.00 -5.18
CA ARG A 92 -18.87 -5.26 -4.45
C ARG A 92 -19.78 -5.15 -3.23
N PHE A 93 -19.96 -3.93 -2.68
CA PHE A 93 -20.68 -3.70 -1.42
C PHE A 93 -21.84 -2.72 -1.55
N GLY A 94 -22.25 -2.32 -2.77
CA GLY A 94 -23.31 -1.35 -2.96
C GLY A 94 -23.04 -0.07 -2.13
N ASN A 95 -24.05 0.40 -1.40
CA ASN A 95 -23.93 1.61 -0.57
C ASN A 95 -23.12 1.42 0.73
N GLN A 96 -22.64 0.20 1.02
CA GLN A 96 -21.90 -0.12 2.26
C GLN A 96 -20.37 -0.12 2.09
N TRP A 97 -19.89 0.17 0.89
CA TRP A 97 -18.44 0.16 0.61
C TRP A 97 -17.62 1.04 1.56
N MET A 98 -18.17 2.20 1.97
CA MET A 98 -17.47 3.14 2.85
C MET A 98 -17.28 2.56 4.26
N SER A 99 -18.33 1.98 4.85
CA SER A 99 -18.22 1.36 6.19
C SER A 99 -17.25 0.18 6.15
N HIS A 100 -17.36 -0.68 5.14
CA HIS A 100 -16.45 -1.81 4.97
C HIS A 100 -14.99 -1.38 4.81
N LEU A 101 -14.73 -0.35 3.98
CA LEU A 101 -13.39 0.24 3.82
C LEU A 101 -12.86 0.76 5.16
N MET A 102 -13.67 1.51 5.90
CA MET A 102 -13.26 2.07 7.19
C MET A 102 -12.99 0.98 8.23
N ASP A 103 -13.84 -0.05 8.30
CA ASP A 103 -13.64 -1.21 9.19
C ASP A 103 -12.31 -1.91 8.87
N ASN A 104 -12.01 -2.13 7.60
CA ASN A 104 -10.76 -2.73 7.16
C ASN A 104 -9.54 -1.85 7.49
N ILE A 105 -9.63 -0.53 7.28
CA ILE A 105 -8.55 0.40 7.66
C ILE A 105 -8.31 0.35 9.19
N CYS A 106 -9.37 0.38 9.99
CA CYS A 106 -9.24 0.25 11.44
C CYS A 106 -8.56 -1.07 11.82
N ARG A 107 -8.97 -2.18 11.20
CA ARG A 107 -8.38 -3.50 11.44
C ARG A 107 -6.90 -3.56 11.05
N ILE A 108 -6.51 -2.98 9.92
CA ILE A 108 -5.10 -2.86 9.51
C ILE A 108 -4.31 -2.12 10.59
N MET A 109 -4.83 -0.98 11.08
CA MET A 109 -4.17 -0.18 12.11
C MET A 109 -4.04 -0.91 13.44
N GLU A 110 -5.08 -1.65 13.86
CA GLU A 110 -5.05 -2.47 15.06
C GLU A 110 -3.99 -3.56 14.99
N ILE A 111 -3.93 -4.28 13.86
CA ILE A 111 -2.91 -5.33 13.63
C ILE A 111 -1.50 -4.73 13.68
N ILE A 112 -1.27 -3.60 13.01
CA ILE A 112 0.04 -2.95 13.01
C ILE A 112 0.45 -2.54 14.42
N LYS A 113 -0.43 -1.85 15.16
CA LYS A 113 -0.14 -1.40 16.52
C LYS A 113 0.07 -2.55 17.50
N PHE A 114 -0.62 -3.65 17.31
CA PHE A 114 -0.44 -4.85 18.15
C PHE A 114 0.89 -5.55 17.85
N ARG A 115 1.28 -5.66 16.58
CA ARG A 115 2.46 -6.42 16.14
C ARG A 115 3.74 -5.59 16.16
N ILE A 116 3.64 -4.28 15.94
CA ILE A 116 4.77 -3.33 15.85
C ILE A 116 4.39 -2.04 16.60
N PRO A 117 4.35 -2.05 17.95
CA PRO A 117 3.76 -0.96 18.74
C PRO A 117 4.45 0.41 18.56
N ASP A 118 5.75 0.43 18.29
CA ASP A 118 6.56 1.67 18.20
C ASP A 118 6.67 2.23 16.78
N VAL A 119 5.95 1.65 15.81
CA VAL A 119 6.03 2.08 14.41
C VAL A 119 5.35 3.43 14.17
N GLU A 120 6.00 4.29 13.40
CA GLU A 120 5.37 5.51 12.88
C GLU A 120 4.55 5.18 11.62
N ILE A 121 3.27 5.58 11.59
CA ILE A 121 2.35 5.25 10.49
C ILE A 121 1.87 6.53 9.82
N PHE A 122 2.03 6.59 8.50
CA PHE A 122 1.56 7.66 7.63
C PHE A 122 0.53 7.09 6.64
N ILE A 123 -0.75 7.39 6.87
CA ILE A 123 -1.83 7.04 5.94
C ILE A 123 -1.89 8.12 4.88
N MET A 124 -1.64 7.75 3.63
CA MET A 124 -1.70 8.69 2.51
C MET A 124 -3.14 8.80 2.03
N ALA A 125 -3.62 10.03 1.89
CA ALA A 125 -4.98 10.31 1.43
C ALA A 125 -5.22 9.79 0.01
N PHE A 126 -6.49 9.55 -0.33
CA PHE A 126 -6.90 9.26 -1.69
C PHE A 126 -6.68 10.49 -2.57
N TYR A 127 -6.19 10.26 -3.78
CA TYR A 127 -6.08 11.34 -4.77
C TYR A 127 -7.45 11.61 -5.40
N PRO A 128 -7.78 12.87 -5.69
CA PRO A 128 -8.99 13.19 -6.44
C PRO A 128 -8.98 12.47 -7.79
N ALA A 129 -9.99 11.65 -8.05
CA ALA A 129 -10.18 11.00 -9.33
C ALA A 129 -11.23 11.74 -10.16
N ASN A 130 -10.97 11.96 -11.44
CA ASN A 130 -11.99 12.46 -12.35
C ASN A 130 -12.91 11.30 -12.75
N LEU A 131 -14.09 11.24 -12.18
CA LEU A 131 -15.10 10.19 -12.43
C LEU A 131 -15.60 10.15 -13.89
N HIS A 132 -15.32 11.18 -14.68
CA HIS A 132 -15.72 11.27 -16.09
C HIS A 132 -14.66 10.79 -17.07
N LEU A 133 -13.43 10.48 -16.59
CA LEU A 133 -12.39 9.93 -17.43
C LEU A 133 -12.33 8.40 -17.28
N PRO A 134 -12.21 7.66 -18.41
CA PRO A 134 -11.89 6.24 -18.33
C PRO A 134 -10.65 6.07 -17.45
N TRP A 135 -10.66 5.11 -16.53
CA TRP A 135 -9.59 4.86 -15.55
C TRP A 135 -8.16 4.77 -16.15
N ARG A 136 -8.05 4.57 -17.48
CA ARG A 136 -6.79 4.55 -18.24
C ARG A 136 -6.13 5.94 -18.39
N LEU A 137 -6.81 7.02 -18.02
CA LEU A 137 -6.36 8.40 -18.21
C LEU A 137 -6.26 9.20 -16.91
N CYS A 138 -6.12 8.55 -15.76
CA CYS A 138 -5.70 9.22 -14.52
C CYS A 138 -4.24 9.65 -14.66
N VAL A 139 -3.97 10.57 -15.58
CA VAL A 139 -2.69 11.24 -15.72
C VAL A 139 -2.70 12.42 -14.74
N TRP A 140 -1.68 12.52 -13.95
CA TRP A 140 -1.37 13.66 -13.09
C TRP A 140 -1.46 14.98 -13.88
N HIS A 141 -2.54 15.74 -13.72
CA HIS A 141 -2.54 17.15 -14.05
C HIS A 141 -2.19 17.94 -12.79
N ARG A 142 -0.94 18.37 -12.74
CA ARG A 142 -0.48 19.42 -11.83
C ARG A 142 -1.27 20.68 -12.19
N GLN A 143 -2.26 21.06 -11.40
CA GLN A 143 -2.75 22.44 -11.46
C GLN A 143 -1.69 23.33 -10.82
N ARG A 144 -1.22 24.29 -11.60
CA ARG A 144 -0.34 25.38 -11.17
C ARG A 144 -1.14 26.40 -10.38
#